data_cf9dda953c34840a6811814985830347
#
_entry.id   cf9dda953c34840a6811814985830347
#
_cell.length_a   1.000
_cell.length_b   1.000
_cell.length_c   1.000
_cell.angle_alpha   90.00
_cell.angle_beta   90.00
_cell.angle_gamma   90.00
#
_symmetry.space_group_name_H-M   'P 1'
#
loop_
_entity.id
_entity.type
_entity.pdbx_description
1 polymer ?
#
loop_
_entity_poly.entity_id
_entity_poly.type
_entity_poly.pdbx_seq_one_letter_code
_entity_poly.pdbx_strand_id
1 'polypeptide(L)'
;MNKRKYIMFTMIIIGALSILEWGISFSSIFLIVSMAIVYIVFPMKDLCSKNKYLKMIYNIYKVIIIIFVSSFVLLEGLILLNINETKDVDKVDNIDTMIVLGAKVNGTEVSNTLKLRLDKAIEYYNKHKYVNIIVSGGQGNDENITEALAMKNYLVSNGVYINNIIEENKATTTLENIIYSKKILDDMNNKGKVLIVTSDYHLFRGRLIASILGIENEGLCSISSISGRLYYMIREYPTSIIDLVKSIEYAYL
;
A
#
# COMPACT_ATOMS: atom_id res chain seq x y z
N MET A 1 38.91 -8.49 -12.29
CA MET A 1 38.25 -7.41 -11.52
C MET A 1 37.82 -7.97 -10.18
N ASN A 2 38.09 -7.29 -9.06
CA ASN A 2 37.79 -7.83 -7.69
C ASN A 2 36.27 -7.91 -7.49
N LYS A 3 35.75 -9.00 -6.88
CA LYS A 3 34.30 -9.19 -6.58
C LYS A 3 33.61 -7.94 -6.05
N ARG A 4 34.29 -7.14 -5.21
CA ARG A 4 33.78 -5.87 -4.68
C ARG A 4 33.53 -4.82 -5.75
N LYS A 5 34.37 -4.71 -6.76
CA LYS A 5 34.15 -3.77 -7.87
C LYS A 5 32.93 -4.14 -8.70
N TYR A 6 32.67 -5.44 -8.90
CA TYR A 6 31.46 -5.91 -9.58
C TYR A 6 30.20 -5.56 -8.78
N ILE A 7 30.18 -5.85 -7.47
CA ILE A 7 29.03 -5.53 -6.61
C ILE A 7 28.76 -4.01 -6.64
N MET A 8 29.80 -3.19 -6.45
CA MET A 8 29.65 -1.73 -6.51
C MET A 8 29.10 -1.25 -7.86
N PHE A 9 29.61 -1.76 -8.95
CA PHE A 9 29.16 -1.41 -10.30
C PHE A 9 27.70 -1.82 -10.53
N THR A 10 27.30 -3.01 -10.09
CA THR A 10 25.90 -3.48 -10.17
C THR A 10 24.97 -2.57 -9.34
N MET A 11 25.37 -2.18 -8.15
CA MET A 11 24.59 -1.29 -7.28
C MET A 11 24.43 0.11 -7.90
N ILE A 12 25.48 0.65 -8.50
CA ILE A 12 25.42 1.92 -9.22
C ILE A 12 24.43 1.83 -10.40
N ILE A 13 24.47 0.75 -11.18
CA ILE A 13 23.54 0.54 -12.28
C ILE A 13 22.10 0.46 -11.77
N ILE A 14 21.83 -0.35 -10.75
CA ILE A 14 20.49 -0.48 -10.17
C ILE A 14 20.00 0.88 -9.63
N GLY A 15 20.85 1.63 -8.93
CA GLY A 15 20.53 2.96 -8.44
C GLY A 15 20.24 3.95 -9.57
N ALA A 16 21.05 3.96 -10.63
CA ALA A 16 20.82 4.81 -11.79
C ALA A 16 19.51 4.46 -12.51
N LEU A 17 19.23 3.16 -12.72
CA LEU A 17 17.99 2.69 -13.33
C LEU A 17 16.76 3.06 -12.48
N SER A 18 16.87 2.95 -11.16
CA SER A 18 15.77 3.36 -10.27
C SER A 18 15.47 4.85 -10.34
N ILE A 19 16.49 5.70 -10.47
CA ILE A 19 16.31 7.16 -10.65
C ILE A 19 15.74 7.46 -12.05
N LEU A 20 16.18 6.78 -13.09
CA LEU A 20 15.66 6.97 -14.45
C LEU A 20 14.18 6.60 -14.55
N GLU A 21 13.76 5.52 -13.90
CA GLU A 21 12.39 5.01 -13.97
C GLU A 21 11.44 5.75 -13.02
N TRP A 22 11.88 6.02 -11.79
CA TRP A 22 11.02 6.53 -10.71
C TRP A 22 11.33 7.98 -10.30
N GLY A 23 12.30 8.61 -10.95
CA GLY A 23 12.81 9.92 -10.55
C GLY A 23 13.52 9.90 -9.18
N ILE A 24 13.81 11.09 -8.66
CA ILE A 24 14.29 11.24 -7.28
C ILE A 24 13.09 11.16 -6.35
N SER A 25 12.85 9.99 -5.80
CA SER A 25 11.70 9.65 -4.98
C SER A 25 12.11 8.93 -3.71
N PHE A 26 11.16 8.77 -2.76
CA PHE A 26 11.39 7.97 -1.56
C PHE A 26 11.90 6.56 -1.90
N SER A 27 11.28 5.87 -2.86
CA SER A 27 11.62 4.50 -3.21
C SER A 27 13.02 4.38 -3.82
N SER A 28 13.41 5.30 -4.73
CA SER A 28 14.77 5.30 -5.31
C SER A 28 15.83 5.61 -4.26
N ILE A 29 15.60 6.61 -3.39
CA ILE A 29 16.52 6.97 -2.30
C ILE A 29 16.65 5.82 -1.30
N PHE A 30 15.52 5.24 -0.87
CA PHE A 30 15.51 4.12 0.07
C PHE A 30 16.31 2.91 -0.46
N LEU A 31 16.12 2.57 -1.74
CA LEU A 31 16.85 1.48 -2.39
C LEU A 31 18.36 1.76 -2.41
N ILE A 32 18.77 2.96 -2.84
CA ILE A 32 20.17 3.36 -2.93
C ILE A 32 20.83 3.36 -1.55
N VAL A 33 20.17 3.95 -0.55
CA VAL A 33 20.69 4.03 0.83
C VAL A 33 20.80 2.63 1.44
N SER A 34 19.80 1.78 1.25
CA SER A 34 19.82 0.39 1.75
C SER A 34 20.97 -0.40 1.13
N MET A 35 21.18 -0.29 -0.18
CA MET A 35 22.33 -0.90 -0.86
C MET A 35 23.65 -0.37 -0.33
N ALA A 36 23.79 0.96 -0.16
CA ALA A 36 25.02 1.58 0.35
C ALA A 36 25.35 1.08 1.78
N ILE A 37 24.35 0.99 2.67
CA ILE A 37 24.53 0.46 4.03
C ILE A 37 25.07 -0.98 3.98
N VAL A 38 24.45 -1.85 3.20
CA VAL A 38 24.91 -3.24 3.04
C VAL A 38 26.34 -3.29 2.50
N TYR A 39 26.66 -2.47 1.49
CA TYR A 39 27.99 -2.43 0.89
C TYR A 39 29.07 -1.95 1.85
N ILE A 40 28.78 -0.96 2.73
CA ILE A 40 29.71 -0.40 3.68
C ILE A 40 29.95 -1.37 4.85
N VAL A 41 28.90 -1.99 5.36
CA VAL A 41 28.96 -2.83 6.56
C VAL A 41 29.68 -4.15 6.30
N PHE A 42 29.49 -4.74 5.12
CA PHE A 42 30.06 -6.06 4.83
C PHE A 42 31.60 -6.15 4.97
N PRO A 43 32.41 -5.17 4.50
CA PRO A 43 33.88 -5.21 4.66
C PRO A 43 34.41 -4.75 6.02
N MET A 44 33.57 -4.16 6.87
CA MET A 44 34.02 -3.73 8.21
C MET A 44 34.39 -4.88 9.14
N LYS A 45 34.05 -6.13 8.78
CA LYS A 45 34.36 -7.34 9.54
C LYS A 45 35.84 -7.41 9.92
N ASP A 46 36.73 -7.19 8.96
CA ASP A 46 38.19 -7.33 9.18
C ASP A 46 38.74 -6.16 10.01
N LEU A 47 38.19 -4.96 9.84
CA LEU A 47 38.57 -3.76 10.60
C LEU A 47 38.12 -3.88 12.07
N CYS A 48 36.92 -4.40 12.30
CA CYS A 48 36.31 -4.54 13.61
C CYS A 48 36.84 -5.78 14.37
N SER A 49 37.49 -6.74 13.70
CA SER A 49 38.00 -7.96 14.34
C SER A 49 39.10 -7.71 15.35
N LYS A 50 39.86 -6.60 15.21
CA LYS A 50 41.03 -6.25 16.04
C LYS A 50 40.69 -5.66 17.42
N ASN A 51 39.45 -5.24 17.65
CA ASN A 51 39.02 -4.62 18.91
C ASN A 51 37.69 -5.25 19.36
N LYS A 52 37.62 -5.69 20.63
CA LYS A 52 36.47 -6.36 21.23
C LYS A 52 35.18 -5.52 21.15
N TYR A 53 35.28 -4.22 21.41
CA TYR A 53 34.12 -3.32 21.34
C TYR A 53 33.63 -3.09 19.90
N LEU A 54 34.54 -2.88 18.96
CA LEU A 54 34.21 -2.73 17.55
C LEU A 54 33.60 -4.01 16.99
N LYS A 55 34.08 -5.18 17.40
CA LYS A 55 33.50 -6.48 17.04
C LYS A 55 32.07 -6.63 17.57
N MET A 56 31.82 -6.20 18.81
CA MET A 56 30.47 -6.22 19.39
C MET A 56 29.52 -5.30 18.60
N ILE A 57 29.92 -4.07 18.33
CA ILE A 57 29.11 -3.10 17.53
C ILE A 57 28.83 -3.68 16.13
N TYR A 58 29.81 -4.24 15.46
CA TYR A 58 29.64 -4.88 14.16
C TYR A 58 28.62 -6.04 14.22
N ASN A 59 28.68 -6.88 15.26
CA ASN A 59 27.71 -7.99 15.40
C ASN A 59 26.29 -7.48 15.65
N ILE A 60 26.11 -6.43 16.44
CA ILE A 60 24.81 -5.78 16.65
C ILE A 60 24.28 -5.24 15.32
N TYR A 61 25.10 -4.52 14.57
CA TYR A 61 24.73 -3.98 13.27
C TYR A 61 24.32 -5.06 12.28
N LYS A 62 25.06 -6.17 12.25
CA LYS A 62 24.72 -7.32 11.41
C LYS A 62 23.37 -7.93 11.77
N VAL A 63 23.07 -8.06 13.08
CA VAL A 63 21.76 -8.56 13.53
C VAL A 63 20.64 -7.62 13.11
N ILE A 64 20.81 -6.30 13.27
CA ILE A 64 19.83 -5.30 12.85
C ILE A 64 19.56 -5.41 11.33
N ILE A 65 20.62 -5.54 10.51
CA ILE A 65 20.46 -5.70 9.04
C ILE A 65 19.72 -7.00 8.71
N ILE A 66 20.03 -8.10 9.39
CA ILE A 66 19.34 -9.38 9.17
C ILE A 66 17.85 -9.25 9.51
N ILE A 67 17.52 -8.64 10.66
CA ILE A 67 16.11 -8.39 11.05
C ILE A 67 15.41 -7.52 10.01
N PHE A 68 16.05 -6.42 9.58
CA PHE A 68 15.50 -5.53 8.57
C PHE A 68 15.23 -6.24 7.25
N VAL A 69 16.22 -6.98 6.71
CA VAL A 69 16.06 -7.69 5.44
C VAL A 69 15.02 -8.79 5.57
N SER A 70 15.02 -9.54 6.67
CA SER A 70 14.04 -10.62 6.89
C SER A 70 12.61 -10.08 7.00
N SER A 71 12.39 -8.98 7.75
CA SER A 71 11.08 -8.37 7.89
C SER A 71 10.61 -7.72 6.57
N PHE A 72 11.52 -7.11 5.80
CA PHE A 72 11.23 -6.59 4.47
C PHE A 72 10.76 -7.71 3.53
N VAL A 73 11.56 -8.78 3.40
CA VAL A 73 11.22 -9.93 2.53
C VAL A 73 9.91 -10.60 2.97
N LEU A 74 9.67 -10.71 4.29
CA LEU A 74 8.43 -11.27 4.81
C LEU A 74 7.22 -10.41 4.40
N LEU A 75 7.27 -9.09 4.60
CA LEU A 75 6.17 -8.19 4.26
C LEU A 75 5.88 -8.21 2.74
N GLU A 76 6.93 -8.08 1.93
CA GLU A 76 6.79 -8.13 0.47
C GLU A 76 6.22 -9.48 0.00
N GLY A 77 6.64 -10.58 0.64
CA GLY A 77 6.07 -11.90 0.40
C GLY A 77 4.57 -11.97 0.73
N LEU A 78 4.14 -11.40 1.86
CA LEU A 78 2.73 -11.33 2.25
C LEU A 78 1.91 -10.48 1.27
N ILE A 79 2.44 -9.34 0.79
CA ILE A 79 1.80 -8.53 -0.24
C ILE A 79 1.60 -9.35 -1.53
N LEU A 80 2.64 -10.03 -2.01
CA LEU A 80 2.58 -10.84 -3.24
C LEU A 80 1.60 -12.02 -3.12
N LEU A 81 1.54 -12.69 -1.98
CA LEU A 81 0.57 -13.77 -1.74
C LEU A 81 -0.86 -13.22 -1.77
N ASN A 82 -1.10 -12.07 -1.14
CA ASN A 82 -2.41 -11.44 -1.11
C ASN A 82 -2.92 -11.08 -2.52
N ILE A 83 -2.04 -10.60 -3.41
CA ILE A 83 -2.39 -10.27 -4.81
C ILE A 83 -2.97 -11.49 -5.55
N ASN A 84 -2.39 -12.66 -5.37
CA ASN A 84 -2.82 -13.86 -6.11
C ASN A 84 -4.21 -14.33 -5.72
N GLU A 85 -4.62 -14.11 -4.48
CA GLU A 85 -5.93 -14.50 -3.96
C GLU A 85 -7.05 -13.52 -4.35
N THR A 86 -6.73 -12.25 -4.54
CA THR A 86 -7.69 -11.14 -4.51
C THR A 86 -7.89 -10.40 -5.85
N LYS A 87 -7.36 -10.91 -6.94
CA LYS A 87 -7.49 -10.28 -8.28
C LYS A 87 -8.76 -10.66 -9.04
N ASP A 88 -9.47 -11.69 -8.58
CA ASP A 88 -10.58 -12.32 -9.28
C ASP A 88 -11.92 -11.97 -8.62
N VAL A 89 -12.77 -11.29 -9.36
CA VAL A 89 -14.11 -10.87 -8.91
C VAL A 89 -15.03 -12.06 -8.65
N ASP A 90 -14.85 -13.18 -9.39
CA ASP A 90 -15.71 -14.34 -9.28
C ASP A 90 -15.45 -15.17 -8.00
N LYS A 91 -14.43 -14.83 -7.24
CA LYS A 91 -14.10 -15.47 -5.96
C LYS A 91 -14.66 -14.77 -4.75
N VAL A 92 -15.37 -13.65 -4.94
CA VAL A 92 -15.87 -12.80 -3.86
C VAL A 92 -17.39 -12.79 -3.91
N ASP A 93 -18.03 -13.41 -2.93
CA ASP A 93 -19.48 -13.50 -2.82
C ASP A 93 -19.99 -12.98 -1.48
N ASN A 94 -21.28 -12.70 -1.41
CA ASN A 94 -21.99 -12.28 -0.19
C ASN A 94 -21.44 -11.01 0.46
N ILE A 95 -21.19 -10.00 -0.37
CA ILE A 95 -20.77 -8.67 0.07
C ILE A 95 -21.91 -7.68 -0.12
N ASP A 96 -22.32 -7.01 0.95
CA ASP A 96 -23.36 -5.97 0.93
C ASP A 96 -22.77 -4.57 0.75
N THR A 97 -21.50 -4.38 1.12
CA THR A 97 -20.84 -3.08 1.03
C THR A 97 -19.38 -3.24 0.61
N MET A 98 -18.93 -2.43 -0.35
CA MET A 98 -17.52 -2.30 -0.67
C MET A 98 -16.99 -0.92 -0.25
N ILE A 99 -15.70 -0.86 0.14
CA ILE A 99 -14.95 0.36 0.39
C ILE A 99 -13.89 0.49 -0.70
N VAL A 100 -14.00 1.54 -1.51
CA VAL A 100 -12.96 1.89 -2.49
C VAL A 100 -12.03 2.91 -1.88
N LEU A 101 -10.77 2.52 -1.68
CA LEU A 101 -9.76 3.41 -1.12
C LEU A 101 -9.28 4.39 -2.19
N GLY A 102 -9.23 5.65 -1.82
CA GLY A 102 -8.80 6.75 -2.68
C GLY A 102 -7.33 6.67 -3.10
N ALA A 103 -7.02 7.40 -4.12
CA ALA A 103 -5.68 7.68 -4.62
C ALA A 103 -5.70 9.04 -5.32
N LYS A 104 -4.51 9.55 -5.68
CA LYS A 104 -4.34 10.89 -6.25
C LYS A 104 -5.34 11.21 -7.36
N VAL A 105 -5.83 12.45 -7.31
CA VAL A 105 -6.64 13.10 -8.36
C VAL A 105 -5.76 14.13 -9.07
N ASN A 106 -5.86 14.24 -10.39
CA ASN A 106 -5.15 15.21 -11.21
C ASN A 106 -6.12 16.37 -11.55
N GLY A 107 -6.08 17.44 -10.77
CA GLY A 107 -7.07 18.51 -10.87
C GLY A 107 -8.47 18.02 -10.45
N THR A 108 -9.34 17.73 -11.42
CA THR A 108 -10.67 17.15 -11.21
C THR A 108 -10.82 15.72 -11.72
N GLU A 109 -9.80 15.19 -12.39
CA GLU A 109 -9.82 13.88 -13.04
C GLU A 109 -9.12 12.81 -12.19
N VAL A 110 -9.67 11.61 -12.16
CA VAL A 110 -9.06 10.48 -11.47
C VAL A 110 -7.70 10.12 -12.10
N SER A 111 -6.67 9.92 -11.28
CA SER A 111 -5.40 9.41 -11.78
C SER A 111 -5.55 8.01 -12.38
N ASN A 112 -4.58 7.58 -13.19
CA ASN A 112 -4.61 6.23 -13.76
C ASN A 112 -4.69 5.12 -12.71
N THR A 113 -4.00 5.30 -11.57
CA THR A 113 -4.07 4.36 -10.44
C THR A 113 -5.47 4.31 -9.83
N LEU A 114 -6.10 5.47 -9.63
CA LEU A 114 -7.46 5.54 -9.08
C LEU A 114 -8.48 4.97 -10.08
N LYS A 115 -8.32 5.27 -11.37
CA LYS A 115 -9.14 4.71 -12.44
C LYS A 115 -9.15 3.18 -12.41
N LEU A 116 -7.98 2.53 -12.33
CA LEU A 116 -7.90 1.08 -12.28
C LEU A 116 -8.64 0.48 -11.06
N ARG A 117 -8.62 1.15 -9.91
CA ARG A 117 -9.41 0.73 -8.72
C ARG A 117 -10.90 0.83 -8.98
N LEU A 118 -11.33 1.94 -9.57
CA LEU A 118 -12.74 2.19 -9.89
C LEU A 118 -13.26 1.23 -10.96
N ASP A 119 -12.47 0.96 -11.99
CA ASP A 119 -12.81 -0.04 -13.01
C ASP A 119 -13.01 -1.43 -12.37
N LYS A 120 -12.19 -1.77 -11.38
CA LYS A 120 -12.34 -3.03 -10.63
C LYS A 120 -13.59 -3.04 -9.74
N ALA A 121 -13.91 -1.93 -9.11
CA ALA A 121 -15.16 -1.77 -8.36
C ALA A 121 -16.39 -1.87 -9.27
N ILE A 122 -16.36 -1.27 -10.47
CA ILE A 122 -17.42 -1.37 -11.48
C ILE A 122 -17.59 -2.81 -11.96
N GLU A 123 -16.48 -3.54 -12.18
CA GLU A 123 -16.52 -4.96 -12.56
C GLU A 123 -17.31 -5.78 -11.52
N TYR A 124 -17.04 -5.58 -10.23
CA TYR A 124 -17.77 -6.22 -9.15
C TYR A 124 -19.23 -5.76 -9.09
N TYR A 125 -19.49 -4.45 -9.13
CA TYR A 125 -20.83 -3.87 -9.10
C TYR A 125 -21.70 -4.40 -10.24
N ASN A 126 -21.15 -4.61 -11.42
CA ASN A 126 -21.91 -5.12 -12.58
C ASN A 126 -22.46 -6.53 -12.36
N LYS A 127 -21.81 -7.33 -11.52
CA LYS A 127 -22.27 -8.65 -11.13
C LYS A 127 -23.19 -8.61 -9.90
N HIS A 128 -23.04 -7.58 -9.05
CA HIS A 128 -23.71 -7.44 -7.74
C HIS A 128 -24.35 -6.05 -7.61
N LYS A 129 -25.44 -5.79 -8.35
CA LYS A 129 -26.07 -4.46 -8.48
C LYS A 129 -26.67 -3.89 -7.19
N TYR A 130 -26.78 -4.70 -6.13
CA TYR A 130 -27.32 -4.31 -4.83
C TYR A 130 -26.25 -3.78 -3.85
N VAL A 131 -24.97 -3.91 -4.21
CA VAL A 131 -23.88 -3.54 -3.30
C VAL A 131 -23.78 -2.03 -3.11
N ASN A 132 -23.62 -1.60 -1.86
CA ASN A 132 -23.30 -0.21 -1.53
C ASN A 132 -21.79 0.03 -1.71
N ILE A 133 -21.42 1.23 -2.15
CA ILE A 133 -20.05 1.61 -2.44
C ILE A 133 -19.67 2.82 -1.59
N ILE A 134 -18.85 2.64 -0.57
CA ILE A 134 -18.21 3.74 0.15
C ILE A 134 -16.96 4.13 -0.62
N VAL A 135 -16.91 5.36 -1.12
CA VAL A 135 -15.72 5.94 -1.74
C VAL A 135 -15.03 6.82 -0.71
N SER A 136 -13.83 6.45 -0.29
CA SER A 136 -13.16 7.09 0.84
C SER A 136 -11.84 7.75 0.40
N GLY A 137 -11.76 9.07 0.59
CA GLY A 137 -10.60 9.89 0.32
C GLY A 137 -10.89 11.39 0.34
N GLY A 138 -10.13 12.13 1.12
CA GLY A 138 -10.21 13.59 1.21
C GLY A 138 -9.60 14.29 0.02
N GLN A 139 -9.16 15.54 0.23
CA GLN A 139 -8.55 16.37 -0.81
C GLN A 139 -7.07 16.54 -0.51
N GLY A 140 -6.23 16.10 -1.45
CA GLY A 140 -4.79 16.34 -1.42
C GLY A 140 -4.44 17.80 -1.73
N ASN A 141 -3.25 18.25 -1.35
CA ASN A 141 -2.81 19.64 -1.52
C ASN A 141 -2.79 20.11 -2.99
N ASP A 142 -2.57 19.17 -3.93
CA ASP A 142 -2.48 19.47 -5.37
C ASP A 142 -3.79 19.11 -6.11
N GLU A 143 -4.89 18.89 -5.40
CA GLU A 143 -6.16 18.46 -5.95
C GLU A 143 -7.21 19.58 -5.88
N ASN A 144 -8.05 19.68 -6.90
CA ASN A 144 -9.11 20.70 -6.96
C ASN A 144 -10.43 20.24 -6.31
N ILE A 145 -10.60 18.93 -6.17
CA ILE A 145 -11.76 18.29 -5.53
C ILE A 145 -11.29 17.14 -4.65
N THR A 146 -12.15 16.65 -3.77
CA THR A 146 -11.83 15.46 -2.95
C THR A 146 -11.72 14.21 -3.82
N GLU A 147 -10.89 13.26 -3.40
CA GLU A 147 -10.79 11.95 -4.06
C GLU A 147 -12.16 11.25 -4.09
N ALA A 148 -12.93 11.33 -2.99
CA ALA A 148 -14.28 10.77 -2.90
C ALA A 148 -15.23 11.34 -3.97
N LEU A 149 -15.23 12.66 -4.16
CA LEU A 149 -16.07 13.30 -5.19
C LEU A 149 -15.62 12.88 -6.62
N ALA A 150 -14.32 12.84 -6.88
CA ALA A 150 -13.81 12.38 -8.18
C ALA A 150 -14.19 10.92 -8.45
N MET A 151 -14.08 10.04 -7.42
CA MET A 151 -14.50 8.64 -7.51
C MET A 151 -15.98 8.50 -7.79
N LYS A 152 -16.84 9.24 -7.07
CA LYS A 152 -18.29 9.24 -7.28
C LYS A 152 -18.65 9.66 -8.71
N ASN A 153 -18.08 10.77 -9.19
CA ASN A 153 -18.32 11.26 -10.56
C ASN A 153 -17.95 10.21 -11.60
N TYR A 154 -16.79 9.55 -11.42
CA TYR A 154 -16.34 8.48 -12.30
C TYR A 154 -17.29 7.27 -12.27
N LEU A 155 -17.69 6.81 -11.10
CA LEU A 155 -18.60 5.66 -10.94
C LEU A 155 -19.96 5.95 -11.60
N VAL A 156 -20.55 7.12 -11.35
CA VAL A 156 -21.84 7.51 -11.95
C VAL A 156 -21.75 7.60 -13.47
N SER A 157 -20.68 8.20 -14.01
CA SER A 157 -20.48 8.29 -15.46
C SER A 157 -20.28 6.93 -16.14
N ASN A 158 -19.93 5.88 -15.35
CA ASN A 158 -19.79 4.51 -15.82
C ASN A 158 -20.96 3.60 -15.40
N GLY A 159 -22.13 4.17 -15.07
CA GLY A 159 -23.38 3.43 -14.90
C GLY A 159 -23.63 2.85 -13.52
N VAL A 160 -22.87 3.26 -12.51
CA VAL A 160 -23.18 2.93 -11.10
C VAL A 160 -24.31 3.86 -10.62
N TYR A 161 -25.33 3.29 -9.99
CA TYR A 161 -26.46 4.06 -9.49
C TYR A 161 -26.05 4.96 -8.33
N ILE A 162 -26.37 6.24 -8.42
CA ILE A 162 -25.88 7.26 -7.47
C ILE A 162 -26.29 6.97 -6.02
N ASN A 163 -27.45 6.35 -5.79
CA ASN A 163 -27.91 6.02 -4.44
C ASN A 163 -27.14 4.87 -3.80
N ASN A 164 -26.36 4.11 -4.56
CA ASN A 164 -25.48 3.09 -4.04
C ASN A 164 -24.11 3.66 -3.61
N ILE A 165 -23.83 4.95 -3.86
CA ILE A 165 -22.52 5.55 -3.61
C ILE A 165 -22.59 6.46 -2.39
N ILE A 166 -21.74 6.19 -1.40
CA ILE A 166 -21.62 6.96 -0.17
C ILE A 166 -20.22 7.59 -0.15
N GLU A 167 -20.16 8.92 0.03
CA GLU A 167 -18.90 9.64 0.05
C GLU A 167 -18.36 9.77 1.48
N GLU A 168 -17.11 9.37 1.67
CA GLU A 168 -16.28 9.72 2.80
C GLU A 168 -15.16 10.65 2.28
N ASN A 169 -15.20 11.93 2.60
CA ASN A 169 -14.37 12.97 1.97
C ASN A 169 -13.43 13.69 2.96
N LYS A 170 -13.15 13.11 4.14
CA LYS A 170 -12.33 13.73 5.19
C LYS A 170 -10.98 13.06 5.35
N ALA A 171 -10.86 11.80 4.98
CA ALA A 171 -9.67 10.99 5.21
C ALA A 171 -8.46 11.52 4.42
N THR A 172 -7.32 11.62 5.09
CA THR A 172 -6.02 12.01 4.49
C THR A 172 -4.98 10.89 4.56
N THR A 173 -5.29 9.82 5.27
CA THR A 173 -4.42 8.63 5.44
C THR A 173 -5.22 7.36 5.25
N THR A 174 -4.54 6.23 4.99
CA THR A 174 -5.20 4.93 4.86
C THR A 174 -5.91 4.52 6.15
N LEU A 175 -5.33 4.81 7.31
CA LEU A 175 -5.95 4.55 8.59
C LEU A 175 -7.26 5.33 8.73
N GLU A 176 -7.27 6.61 8.39
CA GLU A 176 -8.47 7.45 8.41
C GLU A 176 -9.52 6.98 7.41
N ASN A 177 -9.11 6.55 6.20
CA ASN A 177 -10.04 5.96 5.23
C ASN A 177 -10.83 4.81 5.87
N ILE A 178 -10.17 3.90 6.57
CA ILE A 178 -10.83 2.75 7.20
C ILE A 178 -11.63 3.19 8.45
N ILE A 179 -11.10 4.08 9.29
CA ILE A 179 -11.80 4.58 10.48
C ILE A 179 -13.11 5.28 10.10
N TYR A 180 -13.06 6.18 9.12
CA TYR A 180 -14.24 6.95 8.73
C TYR A 180 -15.23 6.10 7.93
N SER A 181 -14.74 5.17 7.10
CA SER A 181 -15.61 4.17 6.48
C SER A 181 -16.28 3.27 7.51
N LYS A 182 -15.57 2.87 8.59
CA LYS A 182 -16.16 2.10 9.68
C LYS A 182 -17.31 2.84 10.34
N LYS A 183 -17.19 4.14 10.59
CA LYS A 183 -18.29 4.95 11.16
C LYS A 183 -19.52 4.92 10.25
N ILE A 184 -19.33 5.02 8.93
CA ILE A 184 -20.43 4.92 7.97
C ILE A 184 -21.06 3.51 8.02
N LEU A 185 -20.26 2.44 8.10
CA LEU A 185 -20.77 1.07 8.26
C LEU A 185 -21.58 0.90 9.55
N ASP A 186 -21.09 1.46 10.65
CA ASP A 186 -21.77 1.43 11.94
C ASP A 186 -23.12 2.20 11.87
N ASP A 187 -23.15 3.38 11.25
CA ASP A 187 -24.36 4.19 11.03
C ASP A 187 -25.39 3.47 10.13
N MET A 188 -24.91 2.70 9.16
CA MET A 188 -25.74 1.84 8.30
C MET A 188 -26.18 0.55 8.99
N ASN A 189 -25.72 0.29 10.22
CA ASN A 189 -25.90 -0.98 10.94
C ASN A 189 -25.42 -2.20 10.10
N ASN A 190 -24.40 -1.99 9.27
CA ASN A 190 -23.80 -3.05 8.47
C ASN A 190 -22.87 -3.89 9.35
N LYS A 191 -23.25 -5.14 9.58
CA LYS A 191 -22.47 -6.16 10.32
C LYS A 191 -21.92 -7.25 9.39
N GLY A 192 -22.17 -7.12 8.10
CA GLY A 192 -21.71 -8.08 7.10
C GLY A 192 -20.24 -7.88 6.75
N LYS A 193 -19.73 -8.82 5.99
CA LYS A 193 -18.39 -8.76 5.43
C LYS A 193 -18.30 -7.63 4.40
N VAL A 194 -17.20 -6.89 4.43
CA VAL A 194 -16.94 -5.73 3.57
C VAL A 194 -15.87 -6.06 2.54
N LEU A 195 -16.03 -5.60 1.31
CA LEU A 195 -15.03 -5.73 0.26
C LEU A 195 -14.15 -4.48 0.19
N ILE A 196 -12.86 -4.62 0.44
CA ILE A 196 -11.88 -3.53 0.27
C ILE A 196 -11.31 -3.57 -1.14
N VAL A 197 -11.54 -2.49 -1.89
CA VAL A 197 -11.06 -2.35 -3.27
C VAL A 197 -9.94 -1.32 -3.31
N THR A 198 -8.76 -1.74 -3.79
CA THR A 198 -7.59 -0.86 -3.93
C THR A 198 -6.57 -1.44 -4.91
N SER A 199 -5.37 -0.86 -4.99
CA SER A 199 -4.28 -1.39 -5.81
C SER A 199 -3.62 -2.60 -5.17
N ASP A 200 -3.07 -3.47 -5.98
CA ASP A 200 -2.45 -4.74 -5.60
C ASP A 200 -1.39 -4.62 -4.50
N TYR A 201 -0.49 -3.64 -4.60
CA TYR A 201 0.54 -3.38 -3.59
C TYR A 201 -0.02 -2.85 -2.26
N HIS A 202 -1.20 -2.22 -2.29
CA HIS A 202 -1.80 -1.51 -1.15
C HIS A 202 -2.82 -2.35 -0.37
N LEU A 203 -3.34 -3.42 -0.98
CA LEU A 203 -4.45 -4.19 -0.46
C LEU A 203 -4.14 -4.86 0.89
N PHE A 204 -2.95 -5.42 1.03
CA PHE A 204 -2.52 -6.05 2.29
C PHE A 204 -2.66 -5.09 3.47
N ARG A 205 -2.16 -3.84 3.34
CA ARG A 205 -2.23 -2.82 4.39
C ARG A 205 -3.67 -2.39 4.68
N GLY A 206 -4.47 -2.13 3.66
CA GLY A 206 -5.89 -1.76 3.85
C GLY A 206 -6.67 -2.83 4.61
N ARG A 207 -6.51 -4.11 4.22
CA ARG A 207 -7.15 -5.25 4.89
C ARG A 207 -6.67 -5.45 6.32
N LEU A 208 -5.36 -5.31 6.57
CA LEU A 208 -4.78 -5.43 7.90
C LEU A 208 -5.36 -4.39 8.86
N ILE A 209 -5.43 -3.12 8.45
CA ILE A 209 -6.03 -2.05 9.24
C ILE A 209 -7.51 -2.37 9.53
N ALA A 210 -8.28 -2.76 8.52
CA ALA A 210 -9.68 -3.11 8.68
C ALA A 210 -9.88 -4.26 9.68
N SER A 211 -9.06 -5.30 9.60
CA SER A 211 -9.11 -6.43 10.53
C SER A 211 -8.79 -6.02 11.97
N ILE A 212 -7.79 -5.17 12.19
CA ILE A 212 -7.44 -4.64 13.53
C ILE A 212 -8.60 -3.82 14.10
N LEU A 213 -9.30 -3.06 13.27
CA LEU A 213 -10.46 -2.27 13.66
C LEU A 213 -11.76 -3.09 13.78
N GLY A 214 -11.69 -4.41 13.65
CA GLY A 214 -12.83 -5.31 13.84
C GLY A 214 -13.79 -5.36 12.65
N ILE A 215 -13.36 -4.96 11.44
CA ILE A 215 -14.15 -5.10 10.21
C ILE A 215 -13.82 -6.46 9.59
N GLU A 216 -14.80 -7.35 9.50
CA GLU A 216 -14.67 -8.57 8.69
C GLU A 216 -14.58 -8.17 7.22
N ASN A 217 -13.48 -8.56 6.54
CA ASN A 217 -13.22 -8.04 5.22
C ASN A 217 -12.63 -9.07 4.26
N GLU A 218 -12.98 -8.88 3.00
CA GLU A 218 -12.29 -9.47 1.85
C GLU A 218 -11.60 -8.38 1.03
N GLY A 219 -10.78 -8.79 0.09
CA GLY A 219 -10.02 -7.86 -0.73
C GLY A 219 -10.25 -8.08 -2.22
N LEU A 220 -10.26 -7.00 -2.98
CA LEU A 220 -10.27 -7.02 -4.43
C LEU A 220 -9.26 -6.00 -4.94
N CYS A 221 -8.25 -6.45 -5.70
CA CYS A 221 -7.20 -5.55 -6.16
C CYS A 221 -7.26 -5.26 -7.65
N SER A 222 -6.95 -4.02 -8.01
CA SER A 222 -6.54 -3.65 -9.35
C SER A 222 -5.06 -3.96 -9.56
N ILE A 223 -4.71 -4.47 -10.74
CA ILE A 223 -3.34 -4.85 -11.06
C ILE A 223 -2.56 -3.66 -11.60
N SER A 224 -1.47 -3.33 -10.94
CA SER A 224 -0.54 -2.27 -11.33
C SER A 224 0.48 -2.77 -12.37
N SER A 225 1.12 -1.83 -13.11
CA SER A 225 2.29 -2.17 -13.91
C SER A 225 3.42 -2.72 -13.03
N ILE A 226 4.30 -3.55 -13.57
CA ILE A 226 5.41 -4.16 -12.81
C ILE A 226 6.29 -3.07 -12.17
N SER A 227 6.65 -2.04 -12.95
CA SER A 227 7.47 -0.93 -12.45
C SER A 227 6.76 -0.15 -11.34
N GLY A 228 5.48 0.21 -11.54
CA GLY A 228 4.68 0.88 -10.53
C GLY A 228 4.52 0.05 -9.27
N ARG A 229 4.29 -1.26 -9.40
CA ARG A 229 4.20 -2.18 -8.25
C ARG A 229 5.49 -2.17 -7.43
N LEU A 230 6.64 -2.37 -8.06
CA LEU A 230 7.94 -2.36 -7.36
C LEU A 230 8.20 -1.03 -6.66
N TYR A 231 7.89 0.09 -7.32
CA TYR A 231 7.99 1.42 -6.74
C TYR A 231 7.19 1.57 -5.45
N TYR A 232 5.92 1.18 -5.49
CA TYR A 232 5.02 1.33 -4.33
C TYR A 232 5.27 0.29 -3.25
N MET A 233 5.64 -0.95 -3.57
CA MET A 233 5.99 -1.98 -2.59
C MET A 233 7.09 -1.50 -1.64
N ILE A 234 8.17 -0.92 -2.16
CA ILE A 234 9.24 -0.35 -1.33
C ILE A 234 8.68 0.66 -0.32
N ARG A 235 7.70 1.48 -0.72
CA ARG A 235 7.03 2.46 0.15
C ARG A 235 6.09 1.79 1.16
N GLU A 236 5.45 0.69 0.78
CA GLU A 236 4.51 -0.03 1.66
C GLU A 236 5.21 -0.59 2.90
N TYR A 237 6.50 -0.92 2.84
CA TYR A 237 7.22 -1.46 3.99
C TYR A 237 7.19 -0.52 5.21
N PRO A 238 7.70 0.73 5.16
CA PRO A 238 7.65 1.63 6.31
C PRO A 238 6.22 2.08 6.65
N THR A 239 5.38 2.32 5.64
CA THR A 239 4.00 2.78 5.89
C THR A 239 3.14 1.72 6.55
N SER A 240 3.29 0.44 6.20
CA SER A 240 2.58 -0.66 6.85
C SER A 240 2.95 -0.80 8.33
N ILE A 241 4.23 -0.63 8.68
CA ILE A 241 4.68 -0.67 10.08
C ILE A 241 4.09 0.50 10.88
N ILE A 242 4.12 1.71 10.32
CA ILE A 242 3.57 2.91 10.97
C ILE A 242 2.05 2.75 11.18
N ASP A 243 1.34 2.34 10.13
CA ASP A 243 -0.12 2.19 10.20
C ASP A 243 -0.53 1.03 11.12
N LEU A 244 0.25 -0.06 11.19
CA LEU A 244 0.05 -1.15 12.14
C LEU A 244 0.07 -0.63 13.59
N VAL A 245 1.12 0.12 13.95
CA VAL A 245 1.27 0.68 15.30
C VAL A 245 0.11 1.62 15.62
N LYS A 246 -0.20 2.57 14.72
CA LYS A 246 -1.31 3.52 14.90
C LYS A 246 -2.68 2.84 14.96
N SER A 247 -2.88 1.77 14.19
CA SER A 247 -4.15 1.03 14.20
C SER A 247 -4.36 0.30 15.52
N ILE A 248 -3.30 -0.29 16.07
CA ILE A 248 -3.33 -0.94 17.40
C ILE A 248 -3.59 0.11 18.47
N GLU A 249 -2.88 1.24 18.45
CA GLU A 249 -3.09 2.35 19.38
C GLU A 249 -4.55 2.82 19.34
N TYR A 250 -5.12 3.05 18.17
CA TYR A 250 -6.52 3.47 18.02
C TYR A 250 -7.53 2.41 18.49
N ALA A 251 -7.24 1.12 18.31
CA ALA A 251 -8.17 0.05 18.65
C ALA A 251 -8.23 -0.25 20.16
N TYR A 252 -7.16 0.09 20.92
CA TYR A 252 -7.03 -0.26 22.35
C TYR A 252 -6.97 0.93 23.30
N LEU A 253 -7.01 2.17 22.80
CA LEU A 253 -7.16 3.41 23.56
C LEU A 253 -8.56 3.99 23.42
#